data_3e5a429168e84c618935ef75df6ab9f1
#
_entry.id   3e5a429168e84c618935ef75df6ab9f1
#
_cell.length_a   1.000
_cell.length_b   1.000
_cell.length_c   1.000
_cell.angle_alpha   90.00
_cell.angle_beta   90.00
_cell.angle_gamma   90.00
#
_symmetry.space_group_name_H-M   'P 1'
#
loop_
_entity.id
_entity.type
_entity.pdbx_description
1 polymer ?
#
loop_
_entity_poly.entity_id
_entity_poly.type
_entity_poly.pdbx_seq_one_letter_code
_entity_poly.pdbx_strand_id
1 'polypeptide(L)'
;MKKKVLITCAVVLGVLLAVYLGFAFYFSSHYLFNTKINSVKYAGKTAKEAIEKNTALSRDYLLTITDRKGNSFSLKGPDFSYEYVSNGDEEQIIKSQNAFTWPVSLFKAQNYTLKGSSKYDDAALAEKLKALDIFSDDYIENPEDAHIEIKDGKYDVIEEKNGCKPIYDSILAEVKDALDNELPKLSLSDDCYEAPKITKESDTIKNEKEALDKYTASTVTYKIEGADEKLDSAKILDMLSISDDGSVSIDDAKVTKYVQQLASKYNTFGRKRSFKTSSGDTIEIGGGDYGWVVSKKNEKAKLLSDLEGGKPVEREPVYEQTALYRGADDIGNTYIEIDYTKQHMWYFKDGALQMESDFVSGNLARQNGSVDGVYKIVYKQRNATLVGEGYSSPVSYFMPFAYNIGIHDASWRDTFGGTIYKTSGSHGCINVPPAFAEQLFNAVDKGTPVVAYYREAVTLTNNAAKMSNAYSYVAPDAAQ
;
A
#
# COMPACT_ATOMS: atom_id res chain seq x y z
N MET A 1 29.48 98.29 38.59
CA MET A 1 29.47 96.80 38.43
C MET A 1 28.50 96.28 37.32
N LYS A 2 27.25 96.70 37.31
CA LYS A 2 26.24 96.18 36.32
C LYS A 2 26.62 96.40 34.85
N LYS A 3 27.17 97.57 34.41
CA LYS A 3 27.57 97.82 33.01
C LYS A 3 28.74 96.92 32.51
N LYS A 4 29.77 96.69 33.38
CA LYS A 4 30.88 95.79 32.98
C LYS A 4 30.42 94.35 32.83
N VAL A 5 29.52 93.83 33.69
CA VAL A 5 28.94 92.50 33.58
C VAL A 5 28.10 92.39 32.32
N LEU A 6 27.31 93.44 31.99
CA LEU A 6 26.49 93.45 30.76
C LEU A 6 27.36 93.42 29.49
N ILE A 7 28.44 94.13 29.43
CA ILE A 7 29.40 94.13 28.32
C ILE A 7 30.11 92.82 28.25
N THR A 8 30.52 92.23 29.37
CA THR A 8 31.16 90.90 29.35
C THR A 8 30.16 89.80 28.86
N CYS A 9 28.91 89.82 29.32
CA CYS A 9 27.87 88.93 28.86
C CYS A 9 27.59 89.08 27.35
N ALA A 10 27.53 90.35 26.86
CA ALA A 10 27.32 90.59 25.43
C ALA A 10 28.49 90.11 24.56
N VAL A 11 29.73 90.28 25.04
CA VAL A 11 30.92 89.74 24.34
C VAL A 11 30.92 88.22 24.33
N VAL A 12 30.60 87.58 25.51
CA VAL A 12 30.52 86.10 25.57
C VAL A 12 29.42 85.56 24.61
N LEU A 13 28.24 86.21 24.60
CA LEU A 13 27.14 85.83 23.76
C LEU A 13 27.52 86.05 22.28
N GLY A 14 28.21 87.12 21.96
CA GLY A 14 28.72 87.35 20.59
C GLY A 14 29.73 86.29 20.13
N VAL A 15 30.65 85.88 21.02
CA VAL A 15 31.61 84.84 20.76
C VAL A 15 30.89 83.50 20.58
N LEU A 16 29.92 83.15 21.42
CA LEU A 16 29.13 81.93 21.32
C LEU A 16 28.33 81.91 20.01
N LEU A 17 27.73 83.00 19.61
CA LEU A 17 27.02 83.15 18.37
C LEU A 17 27.97 83.01 17.16
N ALA A 18 29.16 83.61 17.23
CA ALA A 18 30.16 83.50 16.18
C ALA A 18 30.64 81.99 15.97
N VAL A 19 30.87 81.27 17.08
CA VAL A 19 31.20 79.85 17.12
C VAL A 19 30.05 79.05 16.56
N TYR A 20 28.80 79.31 16.98
CA TYR A 20 27.61 78.63 16.49
C TYR A 20 27.45 78.78 14.95
N LEU A 21 27.55 80.03 14.47
CA LEU A 21 27.44 80.28 13.01
C LEU A 21 28.64 79.73 12.22
N GLY A 22 29.85 79.77 12.80
CA GLY A 22 31.04 79.15 12.21
C GLY A 22 30.87 77.63 12.01
N PHE A 23 30.39 76.91 13.00
CA PHE A 23 30.07 75.51 12.86
C PHE A 23 28.88 75.26 11.93
N ALA A 24 27.84 76.10 11.96
CA ALA A 24 26.74 75.95 10.99
C ALA A 24 27.22 76.16 9.54
N PHE A 25 28.14 77.08 9.29
CA PHE A 25 28.79 77.25 7.97
C PHE A 25 29.67 76.06 7.62
N TYR A 26 30.45 75.49 8.54
CA TYR A 26 31.27 74.34 8.35
C TYR A 26 30.40 73.10 7.93
N PHE A 27 29.31 72.84 8.66
CA PHE A 27 28.41 71.76 8.46
C PHE A 27 27.48 71.94 7.22
N SER A 28 27.52 73.08 6.56
CA SER A 28 26.83 73.27 5.27
C SER A 28 27.47 72.43 4.15
N SER A 29 28.74 72.02 4.31
CA SER A 29 29.51 71.20 3.37
C SER A 29 30.12 69.93 3.96
N HIS A 30 29.91 69.67 5.24
CA HIS A 30 30.41 68.53 5.99
C HIS A 30 29.26 67.79 6.71
N TYR A 31 29.39 66.48 6.88
CA TYR A 31 28.44 65.74 7.70
C TYR A 31 28.43 66.16 9.17
N LEU A 32 27.24 66.24 9.77
CA LEU A 32 27.07 66.55 11.16
C LEU A 32 27.78 65.54 12.08
N PHE A 33 28.00 65.97 13.36
CA PHE A 33 28.54 65.06 14.37
C PHE A 33 27.67 63.77 14.47
N ASN A 34 28.31 62.66 14.85
CA ASN A 34 27.66 61.36 14.99
C ASN A 34 26.93 60.85 13.73
N THR A 35 27.28 61.34 12.54
CA THR A 35 26.78 60.82 11.26
C THR A 35 27.46 59.49 10.95
N LYS A 36 26.63 58.46 10.67
CA LYS A 36 27.03 57.15 10.14
C LYS A 36 26.29 56.88 8.85
N ILE A 37 27.01 56.36 7.87
CA ILE A 37 26.47 55.91 6.61
C ILE A 37 26.85 54.44 6.48
N ASN A 38 25.90 53.54 6.26
CA ASN A 38 26.11 52.09 6.24
C ASN A 38 26.95 51.60 7.44
N SER A 39 26.65 52.12 8.64
CA SER A 39 27.34 51.86 9.93
C SER A 39 28.76 52.42 10.04
N VAL A 40 29.33 53.02 8.99
CA VAL A 40 30.65 53.66 9.01
C VAL A 40 30.53 55.12 9.43
N LYS A 41 31.46 55.63 10.28
CA LYS A 41 31.48 57.01 10.78
C LYS A 41 32.04 57.99 9.73
N TYR A 42 31.25 59.05 9.44
CA TYR A 42 31.62 60.15 8.53
C TYR A 42 31.51 61.56 9.15
N ALA A 43 31.34 61.62 10.46
CA ALA A 43 31.26 62.92 11.18
C ALA A 43 32.41 63.89 10.80
N GLY A 44 32.05 65.11 10.41
CA GLY A 44 33.02 66.15 9.98
C GLY A 44 33.74 65.89 8.67
N LYS A 45 33.33 64.93 7.87
CA LYS A 45 33.81 64.63 6.53
C LYS A 45 32.97 65.32 5.46
N THR A 46 33.56 65.64 4.33
CA THR A 46 32.85 66.06 3.09
C THR A 46 32.31 64.88 2.34
N ALA A 47 31.40 65.09 1.37
CA ALA A 47 30.93 64.05 0.46
C ALA A 47 32.09 63.43 -0.32
N LYS A 48 33.04 64.24 -0.78
CA LYS A 48 34.22 63.75 -1.50
C LYS A 48 35.08 62.83 -0.66
N GLU A 49 35.37 63.19 0.60
CA GLU A 49 36.09 62.31 1.49
C GLU A 49 35.33 61.05 1.87
N ALA A 50 33.97 61.10 1.86
CA ALA A 50 33.15 59.90 2.04
C ALA A 50 33.26 58.97 0.84
N ILE A 51 33.18 59.48 -0.38
CA ILE A 51 33.37 58.72 -1.60
C ILE A 51 34.77 58.07 -1.67
N GLU A 52 35.82 58.85 -1.40
CA GLU A 52 37.20 58.34 -1.34
C GLU A 52 37.35 57.21 -0.33
N LYS A 53 36.71 57.34 0.85
CA LYS A 53 36.76 56.33 1.86
C LYS A 53 35.98 55.09 1.48
N ASN A 54 34.81 55.21 0.84
CA ASN A 54 34.00 54.08 0.37
C ASN A 54 34.75 53.36 -0.75
N THR A 55 35.35 54.07 -1.70
CA THR A 55 36.22 53.50 -2.74
C THR A 55 37.43 52.75 -2.16
N ALA A 56 38.04 53.30 -1.09
CA ALA A 56 39.12 52.58 -0.42
C ALA A 56 38.65 51.29 0.29
N LEU A 57 37.48 51.38 0.93
CA LEU A 57 36.87 50.17 1.60
C LEU A 57 36.45 49.10 0.60
N SER A 58 36.02 49.49 -0.62
CA SER A 58 35.62 48.53 -1.65
C SER A 58 36.79 47.65 -2.15
N ARG A 59 38.03 48.11 -2.02
CA ARG A 59 39.24 47.33 -2.37
C ARG A 59 39.46 46.12 -1.46
N ASP A 60 38.97 46.15 -0.25
CA ASP A 60 39.08 45.07 0.75
C ASP A 60 37.71 44.40 1.01
N TYR A 61 36.73 44.67 0.09
CA TYR A 61 35.40 44.10 0.25
C TYR A 61 35.42 42.58 0.24
N LEU A 62 34.73 41.98 1.20
CA LEU A 62 34.57 40.55 1.40
C LEU A 62 33.10 40.26 1.69
N LEU A 63 32.45 39.52 0.79
CA LEU A 63 31.11 38.97 1.04
C LEU A 63 31.26 37.56 1.62
N THR A 64 30.74 37.35 2.82
CA THR A 64 30.61 36.05 3.44
C THR A 64 29.20 35.52 3.18
N ILE A 65 29.09 34.40 2.48
CA ILE A 65 27.84 33.73 2.14
C ILE A 65 27.69 32.56 3.11
N THR A 66 26.56 32.47 3.79
CA THR A 66 26.23 31.37 4.68
C THR A 66 25.10 30.54 4.08
N ASP A 67 25.29 29.24 3.93
CA ASP A 67 24.29 28.33 3.42
C ASP A 67 23.30 27.83 4.50
N ARG A 68 22.31 27.03 4.09
CA ARG A 68 21.33 26.43 5.02
C ARG A 68 21.92 25.42 6.02
N LYS A 69 23.11 24.86 5.75
CA LYS A 69 23.84 23.98 6.67
C LYS A 69 24.67 24.76 7.71
N GLY A 70 24.78 26.09 7.55
CA GLY A 70 25.61 26.96 8.37
C GLY A 70 27.08 27.04 7.93
N ASN A 71 27.42 26.48 6.76
CA ASN A 71 28.77 26.64 6.21
C ASN A 71 28.93 28.02 5.59
N SER A 72 30.16 28.52 5.61
CA SER A 72 30.48 29.87 5.12
C SER A 72 31.43 29.82 3.92
N PHE A 73 31.09 30.53 2.88
CA PHE A 73 31.88 30.74 1.69
C PHE A 73 32.20 32.21 1.53
N SER A 74 33.25 32.56 0.81
CA SER A 74 33.69 33.94 0.69
C SER A 74 33.96 34.34 -0.76
N LEU A 75 33.46 35.51 -1.13
CA LEU A 75 33.77 36.19 -2.39
C LEU A 75 34.57 37.46 -2.07
N LYS A 76 35.79 37.59 -2.62
CA LYS A 76 36.63 38.78 -2.41
C LYS A 76 36.38 39.75 -3.56
N GLY A 77 36.07 41.02 -3.25
CA GLY A 77 35.80 42.08 -4.20
C GLY A 77 36.86 42.22 -5.31
N PRO A 78 38.17 42.19 -4.99
CA PRO A 78 39.23 42.25 -5.99
C PRO A 78 39.17 41.13 -7.06
N ASP A 79 38.63 39.97 -6.74
CA ASP A 79 38.58 38.81 -7.64
C ASP A 79 37.60 39.01 -8.81
N PHE A 80 36.65 39.96 -8.68
CA PHE A 80 35.69 40.35 -9.72
C PHE A 80 35.58 41.86 -9.91
N SER A 81 36.69 42.58 -9.63
CA SER A 81 36.83 44.05 -9.87
C SER A 81 35.73 44.88 -9.17
N TYR A 82 35.33 44.48 -7.94
CA TYR A 82 34.30 45.23 -7.19
C TYR A 82 34.80 46.63 -6.85
N GLU A 83 34.05 47.62 -7.24
CA GLU A 83 34.36 49.05 -6.98
C GLU A 83 33.09 49.79 -6.57
N TYR A 84 33.24 50.59 -5.50
CA TYR A 84 32.19 51.53 -5.06
C TYR A 84 32.10 52.67 -6.09
N VAL A 85 30.90 52.96 -6.58
CA VAL A 85 30.59 54.06 -7.47
C VAL A 85 29.54 54.96 -6.80
N SER A 86 29.88 56.21 -6.58
CA SER A 86 28.92 57.18 -6.05
C SER A 86 27.80 57.46 -7.06
N ASN A 87 26.56 57.41 -6.57
CA ASN A 87 25.35 57.86 -7.28
C ASN A 87 24.93 59.29 -6.93
N GLY A 88 25.75 60.01 -6.09
CA GLY A 88 25.48 61.35 -5.63
C GLY A 88 24.67 61.42 -4.30
N ASP A 89 24.33 60.28 -3.72
CA ASP A 89 23.58 60.24 -2.47
C ASP A 89 24.38 60.86 -1.31
N GLU A 90 25.72 60.77 -1.30
CA GLU A 90 26.60 61.38 -0.32
C GLU A 90 26.39 62.88 -0.24
N GLU A 91 26.34 63.56 -1.39
CA GLU A 91 26.05 64.97 -1.45
C GLU A 91 24.61 65.31 -1.05
N GLN A 92 23.67 64.44 -1.45
CA GLN A 92 22.25 64.61 -1.12
C GLN A 92 22.01 64.58 0.38
N ILE A 93 22.70 63.73 1.13
CA ILE A 93 22.63 63.68 2.61
C ILE A 93 23.08 65.03 3.16
N ILE A 94 24.22 65.58 2.72
CA ILE A 94 24.69 66.90 3.18
C ILE A 94 23.70 68.02 2.85
N LYS A 95 23.10 67.99 1.65
CA LYS A 95 22.10 68.96 1.21
C LYS A 95 20.81 68.89 2.02
N SER A 96 20.45 67.69 2.48
CA SER A 96 19.21 67.43 3.27
C SER A 96 19.36 67.74 4.75
N GLN A 97 20.58 67.73 5.31
CA GLN A 97 20.81 68.01 6.69
C GLN A 97 20.61 69.50 7.04
N ASN A 98 20.08 69.80 8.22
CA ASN A 98 20.04 71.18 8.71
C ASN A 98 21.31 71.50 9.51
N ALA A 99 22.24 72.23 8.90
CA ALA A 99 23.55 72.62 9.49
C ALA A 99 23.41 73.32 10.81
N PHE A 100 22.32 74.08 11.06
CA PHE A 100 22.05 74.75 12.33
C PHE A 100 21.71 73.82 13.48
N THR A 101 21.44 72.51 13.21
CA THR A 101 21.19 71.56 14.30
C THR A 101 22.46 70.82 14.75
N TRP A 102 23.63 71.34 14.41
CA TRP A 102 24.89 70.72 14.81
C TRP A 102 25.06 70.45 16.29
N PRO A 103 24.60 71.35 17.22
CA PRO A 103 24.72 71.11 18.66
C PRO A 103 23.91 69.83 19.09
N VAL A 104 22.76 69.60 18.45
CA VAL A 104 21.90 68.42 18.73
C VAL A 104 22.60 67.16 18.24
N SER A 105 23.33 67.20 17.12
CA SER A 105 24.05 66.09 16.55
C SER A 105 25.20 65.60 17.43
N LEU A 106 25.67 66.35 18.38
CA LEU A 106 26.62 65.92 19.43
C LEU A 106 26.05 64.76 20.29
N PHE A 107 24.72 64.74 20.48
CA PHE A 107 24.02 63.87 21.39
C PHE A 107 23.11 62.88 20.63
N LYS A 108 22.74 63.20 19.39
CA LYS A 108 21.85 62.36 18.57
C LYS A 108 22.58 61.82 17.33
N ALA A 109 22.61 60.50 17.24
CA ALA A 109 23.17 59.84 16.05
C ALA A 109 22.32 60.12 14.81
N GLN A 110 23.01 60.36 13.67
CA GLN A 110 22.42 60.49 12.34
C GLN A 110 22.84 59.24 11.55
N ASN A 111 21.90 58.32 11.31
CA ASN A 111 22.17 57.09 10.57
C ASN A 111 21.52 57.18 9.21
N TYR A 112 22.29 56.98 8.18
CA TYR A 112 21.86 56.93 6.77
C TYR A 112 22.25 55.61 6.20
N THR A 113 21.44 55.13 5.24
CA THR A 113 21.74 53.98 4.39
C THR A 113 21.83 54.51 2.95
N LEU A 114 22.99 54.38 2.32
CA LEU A 114 23.12 54.58 0.92
C LEU A 114 22.58 53.39 0.16
N LYS A 115 21.81 53.61 -0.88
CA LYS A 115 21.56 52.59 -1.89
C LYS A 115 22.79 52.57 -2.79
N GLY A 116 23.67 51.60 -2.56
CA GLY A 116 24.94 51.52 -3.25
C GLY A 116 24.80 51.52 -4.76
N SER A 117 25.77 52.11 -5.42
CA SER A 117 26.07 51.83 -6.82
C SER A 117 27.39 51.09 -6.85
N SER A 118 27.34 49.79 -6.94
CA SER A 118 28.53 48.97 -7.12
C SER A 118 28.77 48.72 -8.60
N LYS A 119 30.02 48.66 -9.01
CA LYS A 119 30.44 48.21 -10.32
C LYS A 119 31.34 46.99 -10.13
N TYR A 120 31.08 45.96 -10.92
CA TYR A 120 31.87 44.73 -10.89
C TYR A 120 31.83 44.07 -12.25
N ASP A 121 32.79 43.17 -12.49
CA ASP A 121 32.82 42.31 -13.68
C ASP A 121 31.89 41.11 -13.47
N ASP A 122 30.74 41.12 -14.16
CA ASP A 122 29.74 40.05 -14.12
C ASP A 122 30.31 38.67 -14.52
N ALA A 123 31.22 38.63 -15.48
CA ALA A 123 31.80 37.37 -15.96
C ALA A 123 32.76 36.78 -14.90
N ALA A 124 33.60 37.64 -14.32
CA ALA A 124 34.51 37.25 -13.25
C ALA A 124 33.74 36.86 -11.97
N LEU A 125 32.66 37.58 -11.62
CA LEU A 125 31.78 37.21 -10.51
C LEU A 125 31.17 35.83 -10.72
N ALA A 126 30.61 35.58 -11.90
CA ALA A 126 30.02 34.31 -12.27
C ALA A 126 31.03 33.13 -12.20
N GLU A 127 32.25 33.35 -12.67
CA GLU A 127 33.32 32.35 -12.54
C GLU A 127 33.68 32.06 -11.09
N LYS A 128 33.86 33.09 -10.26
CA LYS A 128 34.18 32.92 -8.82
C LYS A 128 33.07 32.30 -8.03
N LEU A 129 31.82 32.65 -8.33
CA LEU A 129 30.67 32.07 -7.70
C LEU A 129 30.55 30.56 -8.01
N LYS A 130 30.70 30.17 -9.29
CA LYS A 130 30.68 28.76 -9.71
C LYS A 130 31.82 27.94 -9.12
N ALA A 131 32.92 28.55 -8.76
CA ALA A 131 34.08 27.89 -8.15
C ALA A 131 33.92 27.64 -6.64
N LEU A 132 32.83 28.10 -6.01
CA LEU A 132 32.57 27.82 -4.59
C LEU A 132 32.17 26.34 -4.39
N ASP A 133 32.64 25.75 -3.31
CA ASP A 133 32.39 24.37 -2.96
C ASP A 133 30.89 24.02 -2.85
N ILE A 134 30.03 25.01 -2.60
CA ILE A 134 28.57 24.84 -2.57
C ILE A 134 28.01 24.21 -3.87
N PHE A 135 28.72 24.35 -5.00
CA PHE A 135 28.35 23.79 -6.30
C PHE A 135 29.08 22.49 -6.62
N SER A 136 29.91 21.97 -5.72
CA SER A 136 30.64 20.72 -5.94
C SER A 136 29.71 19.50 -5.74
N ASP A 137 29.95 18.43 -6.52
CA ASP A 137 29.16 17.20 -6.41
C ASP A 137 29.24 16.57 -5.01
N ASP A 138 30.38 16.70 -4.33
CA ASP A 138 30.58 16.18 -2.98
C ASP A 138 29.79 16.95 -1.90
N TYR A 139 29.36 18.17 -2.23
CA TYR A 139 28.61 19.04 -1.33
C TYR A 139 27.10 18.92 -1.51
N ILE A 140 26.67 18.57 -2.72
CA ILE A 140 25.27 18.54 -3.12
C ILE A 140 24.55 17.33 -2.50
N GLU A 141 23.50 17.59 -1.74
CA GLU A 141 22.51 16.60 -1.33
C GLU A 141 21.20 16.90 -2.07
N ASN A 142 20.73 15.92 -2.86
CA ASN A 142 19.46 16.09 -3.54
C ASN A 142 18.31 16.12 -2.54
N PRO A 143 17.23 16.88 -2.81
CA PRO A 143 16.00 16.77 -2.04
C PRO A 143 15.39 15.38 -2.22
N GLU A 144 14.78 14.84 -1.19
CA GLU A 144 14.01 13.59 -1.23
C GLU A 144 12.53 13.90 -0.96
N ASP A 145 11.65 13.34 -1.78
CA ASP A 145 10.22 13.51 -1.65
C ASP A 145 9.67 12.71 -0.45
N ALA A 146 8.65 13.23 0.21
CA ALA A 146 7.88 12.46 1.17
C ALA A 146 7.16 11.30 0.47
N HIS A 147 7.07 10.15 1.13
CA HIS A 147 6.39 8.97 0.62
C HIS A 147 5.83 8.11 1.75
N ILE A 148 4.96 7.18 1.41
CA ILE A 148 4.43 6.21 2.38
C ILE A 148 5.19 4.90 2.25
N GLU A 149 5.69 4.37 3.38
CA GLU A 149 6.29 3.05 3.49
C GLU A 149 5.31 2.09 4.17
N ILE A 150 5.05 0.94 3.55
CA ILE A 150 4.24 -0.15 4.14
C ILE A 150 5.21 -1.20 4.67
N LYS A 151 5.17 -1.43 5.99
CA LYS A 151 6.04 -2.39 6.67
C LYS A 151 5.34 -3.03 7.87
N ASP A 152 5.54 -4.34 8.05
CA ASP A 152 5.04 -5.10 9.20
C ASP A 152 3.53 -4.93 9.47
N GLY A 153 2.73 -4.82 8.41
CA GLY A 153 1.27 -4.66 8.51
C GLY A 153 0.79 -3.29 8.97
N LYS A 154 1.65 -2.28 8.87
CA LYS A 154 1.37 -0.86 9.11
C LYS A 154 1.91 -0.02 7.97
N TYR A 155 1.50 1.22 7.91
CA TYR A 155 2.12 2.20 7.03
C TYR A 155 2.53 3.44 7.82
N ASP A 156 3.64 4.03 7.42
CA ASP A 156 4.17 5.27 7.99
C ASP A 156 4.48 6.26 6.87
N VAL A 157 4.34 7.55 7.17
CA VAL A 157 4.76 8.63 6.27
C VAL A 157 6.22 8.92 6.54
N ILE A 158 7.07 8.70 5.57
CA ILE A 158 8.45 9.15 5.58
C ILE A 158 8.47 10.60 5.12
N GLU A 159 8.95 11.50 6.00
CA GLU A 159 8.99 12.93 5.71
C GLU A 159 10.02 13.24 4.61
N GLU A 160 9.74 14.30 3.87
CA GLU A 160 10.65 14.86 2.88
C GLU A 160 11.97 15.34 3.50
N LYS A 161 13.04 15.31 2.70
CA LYS A 161 14.31 15.94 3.04
C LYS A 161 14.60 17.08 2.08
N ASN A 162 14.82 18.26 2.61
CA ASN A 162 15.06 19.44 1.79
C ASN A 162 16.36 19.38 0.98
N GLY A 163 17.33 18.57 1.40
CA GLY A 163 18.64 18.55 0.75
C GLY A 163 19.36 19.91 0.77
N CYS A 164 20.36 20.07 -0.08
CA CYS A 164 21.09 21.33 -0.26
C CYS A 164 21.56 21.54 -1.70
N LYS A 165 20.81 21.07 -2.69
CA LYS A 165 21.13 21.26 -4.12
C LYS A 165 20.89 22.71 -4.52
N PRO A 166 21.95 23.49 -4.86
CA PRO A 166 21.85 24.91 -5.09
C PRO A 166 21.24 25.23 -6.47
N ILE A 167 20.45 26.31 -6.51
CA ILE A 167 19.96 26.92 -7.75
C ILE A 167 20.87 28.10 -8.06
N TYR A 168 21.76 27.96 -9.04
CA TYR A 168 22.77 28.94 -9.36
C TYR A 168 22.20 30.34 -9.61
N ASP A 169 21.14 30.45 -10.41
CA ASP A 169 20.57 31.75 -10.79
C ASP A 169 19.94 32.48 -9.57
N SER A 170 19.33 31.73 -8.65
CA SER A 170 18.79 32.31 -7.41
C SER A 170 19.91 32.83 -6.50
N ILE A 171 20.98 32.02 -6.33
CA ILE A 171 22.14 32.44 -5.54
C ILE A 171 22.82 33.66 -6.16
N LEU A 172 23.00 33.67 -7.51
CA LEU A 172 23.59 34.81 -8.20
C LEU A 172 22.75 36.08 -8.01
N ALA A 173 21.43 35.97 -8.04
CA ALA A 173 20.53 37.10 -7.80
C ALA A 173 20.70 37.67 -6.39
N GLU A 174 20.70 36.81 -5.36
CA GLU A 174 20.90 37.25 -3.96
C GLU A 174 22.31 37.81 -3.73
N VAL A 175 23.34 37.22 -4.37
CA VAL A 175 24.71 37.75 -4.32
C VAL A 175 24.78 39.14 -4.93
N LYS A 176 24.17 39.37 -6.10
CA LYS A 176 24.12 40.69 -6.73
C LYS A 176 23.39 41.71 -5.86
N ASP A 177 22.26 41.33 -5.27
CA ASP A 177 21.55 42.23 -4.33
C ASP A 177 22.42 42.57 -3.12
N ALA A 178 23.14 41.59 -2.55
CA ALA A 178 24.06 41.83 -1.43
C ALA A 178 25.22 42.77 -1.83
N LEU A 179 25.78 42.61 -3.05
CA LEU A 179 26.84 43.49 -3.57
C LEU A 179 26.33 44.93 -3.75
N ASP A 180 25.16 45.10 -4.35
CA ASP A 180 24.56 46.39 -4.61
C ASP A 180 24.17 47.13 -3.32
N ASN A 181 23.86 46.38 -2.25
CA ASN A 181 23.57 46.90 -0.92
C ASN A 181 24.82 46.93 0.02
N GLU A 182 26.01 46.66 -0.50
CA GLU A 182 27.29 46.66 0.23
C GLU A 182 27.25 45.77 1.51
N LEU A 183 26.50 44.68 1.48
CA LEU A 183 26.35 43.78 2.62
C LEU A 183 27.61 42.93 2.80
N PRO A 184 28.21 42.88 4.01
CA PRO A 184 29.38 42.03 4.26
C PRO A 184 29.02 40.55 4.48
N LYS A 185 27.73 40.27 4.65
CA LYS A 185 27.21 38.91 4.92
C LYS A 185 25.88 38.68 4.20
N LEU A 186 25.74 37.51 3.66
CA LEU A 186 24.53 37.00 3.01
C LEU A 186 24.21 35.63 3.59
N SER A 187 23.01 35.46 4.09
CA SER A 187 22.47 34.13 4.39
C SER A 187 21.52 33.73 3.29
N LEU A 188 21.83 32.67 2.57
CA LEU A 188 21.01 32.20 1.44
C LEU A 188 19.61 31.80 1.92
N SER A 189 18.60 32.27 1.21
CA SER A 189 17.21 31.89 1.44
C SER A 189 16.92 30.44 0.97
N ASP A 190 15.77 29.90 1.34
CA ASP A 190 15.32 28.58 0.89
C ASP A 190 15.09 28.55 -0.63
N ASP A 191 14.77 29.66 -1.27
CA ASP A 191 14.59 29.79 -2.71
C ASP A 191 15.89 29.59 -3.51
N CYS A 192 17.04 29.58 -2.82
CA CYS A 192 18.35 29.28 -3.39
C CYS A 192 18.60 27.79 -3.57
N TYR A 193 17.67 26.92 -3.20
CA TYR A 193 17.83 25.47 -3.26
C TYR A 193 16.64 24.79 -3.92
N GLU A 194 16.91 23.65 -4.60
CA GLU A 194 15.83 22.81 -5.08
C GLU A 194 15.03 22.26 -3.88
N ALA A 195 13.72 22.38 -3.94
CA ALA A 195 12.81 21.84 -2.93
C ALA A 195 12.31 20.45 -3.32
N PRO A 196 11.93 19.60 -2.36
CA PRO A 196 11.17 18.38 -2.62
C PRO A 196 9.88 18.72 -3.38
N LYS A 197 9.48 17.84 -4.29
CA LYS A 197 8.25 17.99 -5.08
C LYS A 197 7.01 17.58 -4.27
N ILE A 198 7.18 16.58 -3.41
CA ILE A 198 6.13 16.05 -2.54
C ILE A 198 6.58 16.24 -1.09
N THR A 199 5.74 16.91 -0.31
CA THR A 199 5.91 17.08 1.14
C THR A 199 4.87 16.25 1.87
N LYS A 200 5.05 15.99 3.15
CA LYS A 200 4.09 15.27 4.00
C LYS A 200 2.70 15.93 4.04
N GLU A 201 2.64 17.22 3.76
CA GLU A 201 1.40 18.01 3.72
C GLU A 201 0.78 18.06 2.32
N SER A 202 1.41 17.47 1.32
CA SER A 202 0.91 17.48 -0.06
C SER A 202 -0.39 16.68 -0.20
N ASP A 203 -1.19 17.03 -1.19
CA ASP A 203 -2.44 16.30 -1.49
C ASP A 203 -2.16 14.86 -1.93
N THR A 204 -1.01 14.58 -2.53
CA THR A 204 -0.58 13.22 -2.87
C THR A 204 -0.56 12.34 -1.63
N ILE A 205 0.19 12.72 -0.59
CA ILE A 205 0.28 11.95 0.66
C ILE A 205 -1.08 11.84 1.37
N LYS A 206 -1.89 12.91 1.37
CA LYS A 206 -3.24 12.86 1.94
C LYS A 206 -4.14 11.86 1.23
N ASN A 207 -4.15 11.87 -0.10
CA ASN A 207 -4.97 10.97 -0.91
C ASN A 207 -4.53 9.51 -0.75
N GLU A 208 -3.21 9.25 -0.70
CA GLU A 208 -2.65 7.92 -0.41
C GLU A 208 -3.12 7.40 0.95
N LYS A 209 -3.03 8.21 2.00
CA LYS A 209 -3.52 7.86 3.35
C LYS A 209 -5.01 7.55 3.36
N GLU A 210 -5.83 8.42 2.76
CA GLU A 210 -7.28 8.21 2.67
C GLU A 210 -7.61 6.90 1.95
N ALA A 211 -6.89 6.56 0.87
CA ALA A 211 -7.08 5.31 0.16
C ALA A 211 -6.65 4.10 1.00
N LEU A 212 -5.50 4.16 1.67
CA LEU A 212 -5.01 3.11 2.56
C LEU A 212 -5.97 2.89 3.73
N ASP A 213 -6.44 3.97 4.37
CA ASP A 213 -7.40 3.91 5.47
C ASP A 213 -8.73 3.28 5.02
N LYS A 214 -9.21 3.65 3.83
CA LYS A 214 -10.41 3.06 3.24
C LYS A 214 -10.27 1.56 3.03
N TYR A 215 -9.17 1.11 2.40
CA TYR A 215 -8.95 -0.32 2.17
C TYR A 215 -8.77 -1.09 3.48
N THR A 216 -8.00 -0.58 4.42
CA THR A 216 -7.73 -1.26 5.70
C THR A 216 -8.95 -1.31 6.62
N ALA A 217 -9.91 -0.41 6.45
CA ALA A 217 -11.20 -0.48 7.12
C ALA A 217 -12.08 -1.62 6.60
N SER A 218 -11.82 -2.13 5.38
CA SER A 218 -12.61 -3.17 4.70
C SER A 218 -12.26 -4.59 5.19
N THR A 219 -12.08 -4.80 6.49
CA THR A 219 -11.80 -6.13 7.04
C THR A 219 -12.91 -7.13 6.71
N VAL A 220 -12.55 -8.39 6.43
CA VAL A 220 -13.50 -9.45 6.12
C VAL A 220 -13.38 -10.57 7.14
N THR A 221 -14.49 -10.86 7.84
CA THR A 221 -14.59 -12.01 8.73
C THR A 221 -15.43 -13.09 8.04
N TYR A 222 -14.78 -14.17 7.64
CA TYR A 222 -15.45 -15.32 7.05
C TYR A 222 -16.05 -16.17 8.15
N LYS A 223 -17.36 -16.28 8.18
CA LYS A 223 -18.11 -17.16 9.10
C LYS A 223 -18.13 -18.57 8.54
N ILE A 224 -17.26 -19.41 9.07
CA ILE A 224 -17.15 -20.81 8.68
C ILE A 224 -17.37 -21.61 9.96
N GLU A 225 -18.34 -22.53 9.95
CA GLU A 225 -18.68 -23.31 11.14
C GLU A 225 -17.45 -23.99 11.73
N GLY A 226 -17.18 -23.71 13.02
CA GLY A 226 -16.03 -24.24 13.77
C GLY A 226 -14.74 -23.42 13.64
N ALA A 227 -14.68 -22.39 12.77
CA ALA A 227 -13.53 -21.49 12.69
C ALA A 227 -13.91 -20.17 12.00
N ASP A 228 -13.60 -19.05 12.62
CA ASP A 228 -13.66 -17.74 11.95
C ASP A 228 -12.31 -17.45 11.29
N GLU A 229 -12.30 -17.22 9.97
CA GLU A 229 -11.12 -16.78 9.25
C GLU A 229 -11.20 -15.28 9.03
N LYS A 230 -10.17 -14.54 9.46
CA LYS A 230 -10.17 -13.08 9.38
C LYS A 230 -9.10 -12.58 8.43
N LEU A 231 -9.54 -11.78 7.46
CA LEU A 231 -8.71 -10.90 6.67
C LEU A 231 -8.70 -9.54 7.37
N ASP A 232 -7.68 -9.31 8.19
CA ASP A 232 -7.50 -8.08 8.97
C ASP A 232 -6.78 -6.98 8.17
N SER A 233 -6.68 -5.78 8.77
CA SER A 233 -6.05 -4.61 8.15
C SER A 233 -4.59 -4.86 7.74
N ALA A 234 -3.83 -5.63 8.53
CA ALA A 234 -2.42 -5.92 8.22
C ALA A 234 -2.28 -6.79 6.96
N LYS A 235 -3.11 -7.83 6.83
CA LYS A 235 -3.14 -8.67 5.63
C LYS A 235 -3.65 -7.89 4.41
N ILE A 236 -4.57 -6.94 4.59
CA ILE A 236 -5.05 -6.08 3.52
C ILE A 236 -3.94 -5.15 3.05
N LEU A 237 -3.20 -4.50 3.95
CA LEU A 237 -2.05 -3.66 3.60
C LEU A 237 -1.01 -4.43 2.77
N ASP A 238 -0.75 -5.70 3.13
CA ASP A 238 0.15 -6.55 2.33
C ASP A 238 -0.36 -6.79 0.90
N MET A 239 -1.67 -6.66 0.67
CA MET A 239 -2.27 -6.80 -0.67
C MET A 239 -2.29 -5.51 -1.48
N LEU A 240 -1.89 -4.37 -0.91
CA LEU A 240 -1.89 -3.09 -1.60
C LEU A 240 -0.55 -2.79 -2.26
N SER A 241 -0.58 -1.90 -3.23
CA SER A 241 0.57 -1.32 -3.92
C SER A 241 0.34 0.16 -4.13
N ILE A 242 1.38 0.96 -3.95
CA ILE A 242 1.40 2.40 -4.25
C ILE A 242 2.25 2.58 -5.50
N SER A 243 1.70 3.24 -6.52
CA SER A 243 2.41 3.56 -7.76
C SER A 243 3.18 4.87 -7.63
N ASP A 244 4.11 5.15 -8.55
CA ASP A 244 4.93 6.38 -8.55
C ASP A 244 4.10 7.68 -8.65
N ASP A 245 2.87 7.59 -9.16
CA ASP A 245 1.92 8.71 -9.21
C ASP A 245 1.08 8.88 -7.93
N GLY A 246 1.33 8.06 -6.89
CA GLY A 246 0.60 8.08 -5.63
C GLY A 246 -0.73 7.33 -5.66
N SER A 247 -1.05 6.60 -6.73
CA SER A 247 -2.28 5.81 -6.76
C SER A 247 -2.14 4.51 -5.96
N VAL A 248 -3.10 4.25 -5.06
CA VAL A 248 -3.18 3.02 -4.26
C VAL A 248 -4.09 2.02 -4.97
N SER A 249 -3.59 0.82 -5.19
CA SER A 249 -4.32 -0.24 -5.87
C SER A 249 -4.18 -1.59 -5.16
N ILE A 250 -5.11 -2.51 -5.43
CA ILE A 250 -5.08 -3.87 -4.91
C ILE A 250 -4.26 -4.74 -5.87
N ASP A 251 -3.28 -5.47 -5.33
CA ASP A 251 -2.51 -6.49 -6.06
C ASP A 251 -3.39 -7.74 -6.30
N ASP A 252 -3.83 -7.90 -7.53
CA ASP A 252 -4.70 -8.99 -7.98
C ASP A 252 -4.09 -10.38 -7.73
N ALA A 253 -2.77 -10.53 -7.83
CA ALA A 253 -2.08 -11.79 -7.59
C ALA A 253 -2.10 -12.18 -6.12
N LYS A 254 -1.93 -11.22 -5.22
CA LYS A 254 -1.99 -11.44 -3.77
C LYS A 254 -3.40 -11.81 -3.31
N VAL A 255 -4.43 -11.15 -3.84
CA VAL A 255 -5.83 -11.53 -3.59
C VAL A 255 -6.12 -12.94 -4.10
N THR A 256 -5.65 -13.28 -5.31
CA THR A 256 -5.78 -14.62 -5.87
C THR A 256 -5.14 -15.67 -4.98
N LYS A 257 -3.93 -15.41 -4.49
CA LYS A 257 -3.21 -16.31 -3.57
C LYS A 257 -3.97 -16.51 -2.27
N TYR A 258 -4.50 -15.42 -1.69
CA TYR A 258 -5.30 -15.51 -0.46
C TYR A 258 -6.55 -16.38 -0.65
N VAL A 259 -7.30 -16.19 -1.73
CA VAL A 259 -8.50 -16.99 -2.03
C VAL A 259 -8.14 -18.47 -2.27
N GLN A 260 -6.99 -18.75 -2.90
CA GLN A 260 -6.49 -20.12 -3.04
C GLN A 260 -6.17 -20.76 -1.68
N GLN A 261 -5.54 -20.02 -0.77
CA GLN A 261 -5.25 -20.49 0.58
C GLN A 261 -6.54 -20.74 1.38
N LEU A 262 -7.51 -19.81 1.29
CA LEU A 262 -8.83 -19.95 1.89
C LEU A 262 -9.51 -21.25 1.39
N ALA A 263 -9.56 -21.44 0.08
CA ALA A 263 -10.14 -22.65 -0.53
C ALA A 263 -9.38 -23.91 -0.09
N SER A 264 -8.06 -23.91 -0.10
CA SER A 264 -7.25 -25.06 0.33
C SER A 264 -7.49 -25.42 1.79
N LYS A 265 -7.69 -24.41 2.65
CA LYS A 265 -7.91 -24.62 4.08
C LYS A 265 -9.31 -25.17 4.40
N TYR A 266 -10.33 -24.69 3.69
CA TYR A 266 -11.73 -24.95 4.06
C TYR A 266 -12.52 -25.83 3.11
N ASN A 267 -12.00 -26.17 1.93
CA ASN A 267 -12.64 -27.16 1.08
C ASN A 267 -12.56 -28.54 1.75
N THR A 268 -13.68 -29.29 1.69
CA THR A 268 -13.76 -30.66 2.18
C THR A 268 -13.93 -31.67 1.03
N PHE A 269 -14.11 -31.20 -0.19
CA PHE A 269 -14.20 -32.03 -1.41
C PHE A 269 -13.03 -33.02 -1.50
N GLY A 270 -13.34 -34.32 -1.63
CA GLY A 270 -12.35 -35.38 -1.80
C GLY A 270 -11.43 -35.65 -0.61
N ARG A 271 -11.60 -34.95 0.52
CA ARG A 271 -10.80 -35.21 1.74
C ARG A 271 -11.06 -36.56 2.34
N LYS A 272 -10.06 -37.11 3.03
CA LYS A 272 -10.25 -38.27 3.91
C LYS A 272 -11.09 -37.88 5.13
N ARG A 273 -12.00 -38.77 5.49
CA ARG A 273 -12.89 -38.66 6.63
C ARG A 273 -12.82 -39.92 7.45
N SER A 274 -12.84 -39.81 8.73
CA SER A 274 -13.03 -40.93 9.67
C SER A 274 -14.52 -41.26 9.71
N PHE A 275 -14.93 -42.42 9.22
CA PHE A 275 -16.33 -42.83 9.10
C PHE A 275 -16.59 -44.05 9.97
N LYS A 276 -17.56 -43.97 10.85
CA LYS A 276 -18.01 -45.10 11.67
C LYS A 276 -19.07 -45.88 10.88
N THR A 277 -18.73 -47.09 10.50
CA THR A 277 -19.60 -47.95 9.71
C THR A 277 -20.76 -48.53 10.52
N SER A 278 -21.82 -48.99 9.83
CA SER A 278 -22.94 -49.73 10.43
C SER A 278 -22.51 -51.04 11.08
N SER A 279 -21.32 -51.54 10.76
CA SER A 279 -20.76 -52.74 11.42
C SER A 279 -20.04 -52.44 12.73
N GLY A 280 -19.92 -51.13 13.08
CA GLY A 280 -19.33 -50.66 14.35
C GLY A 280 -17.84 -50.36 14.27
N ASP A 281 -17.13 -50.67 13.20
CA ASP A 281 -15.74 -50.32 12.96
C ASP A 281 -15.62 -48.92 12.36
N THR A 282 -14.45 -48.31 12.48
CA THR A 282 -14.14 -47.01 11.89
C THR A 282 -13.18 -47.17 10.74
N ILE A 283 -13.49 -46.57 9.59
CA ILE A 283 -12.66 -46.58 8.39
C ILE A 283 -12.27 -45.19 7.99
N GLU A 284 -11.14 -45.07 7.29
CA GLU A 284 -10.75 -43.84 6.61
C GLU A 284 -11.30 -43.87 5.18
N ILE A 285 -12.23 -42.98 4.85
CA ILE A 285 -12.85 -42.89 3.53
C ILE A 285 -12.64 -41.51 2.93
N GLY A 286 -12.33 -41.44 1.66
CA GLY A 286 -12.19 -40.19 0.93
C GLY A 286 -12.37 -40.43 -0.57
N GLY A 287 -11.91 -39.48 -1.40
CA GLY A 287 -12.26 -39.48 -2.83
C GLY A 287 -13.73 -39.07 -3.03
N GLY A 288 -14.21 -39.28 -4.26
CA GLY A 288 -15.54 -38.82 -4.64
C GLY A 288 -15.63 -37.32 -4.83
N ASP A 289 -16.86 -36.82 -4.94
CA ASP A 289 -17.16 -35.42 -5.28
C ASP A 289 -18.01 -34.70 -4.22
N TYR A 290 -18.14 -35.30 -3.02
CA TYR A 290 -18.87 -34.69 -1.93
C TYR A 290 -18.00 -33.74 -1.13
N GLY A 291 -18.60 -32.67 -0.65
CA GLY A 291 -17.95 -31.71 0.26
C GLY A 291 -18.15 -30.25 -0.15
N TRP A 292 -17.63 -29.38 0.68
CA TRP A 292 -17.64 -27.95 0.45
C TRP A 292 -16.55 -27.55 -0.54
N VAL A 293 -16.88 -26.66 -1.49
CA VAL A 293 -15.94 -26.10 -2.49
C VAL A 293 -16.14 -24.60 -2.56
N VAL A 294 -15.12 -23.85 -2.19
CA VAL A 294 -15.09 -22.38 -2.37
C VAL A 294 -14.94 -22.09 -3.87
N SER A 295 -15.82 -21.27 -4.41
CA SER A 295 -15.74 -20.78 -5.80
C SER A 295 -14.64 -19.73 -5.90
N LYS A 296 -13.43 -20.13 -6.26
CA LYS A 296 -12.26 -19.24 -6.33
C LYS A 296 -12.51 -17.99 -7.16
N LYS A 297 -13.22 -18.13 -8.30
CA LYS A 297 -13.55 -17.02 -9.20
C LYS A 297 -14.53 -16.04 -8.55
N ASN A 298 -15.65 -16.54 -8.03
CA ASN A 298 -16.69 -15.69 -7.48
C ASN A 298 -16.30 -15.12 -6.12
N GLU A 299 -15.56 -15.88 -5.32
CA GLU A 299 -15.02 -15.41 -4.06
C GLU A 299 -14.02 -14.27 -4.26
N LYS A 300 -13.12 -14.39 -5.25
CA LYS A 300 -12.19 -13.30 -5.59
C LYS A 300 -12.94 -12.04 -6.00
N ALA A 301 -13.92 -12.16 -6.89
CA ALA A 301 -14.71 -11.00 -7.33
C ALA A 301 -15.47 -10.35 -6.16
N LYS A 302 -16.05 -11.17 -5.28
CA LYS A 302 -16.74 -10.68 -4.09
C LYS A 302 -15.78 -10.01 -3.10
N LEU A 303 -14.61 -10.60 -2.87
CA LEU A 303 -13.59 -10.04 -1.98
C LEU A 303 -13.09 -8.68 -2.48
N LEU A 304 -12.79 -8.54 -3.78
CA LEU A 304 -12.40 -7.25 -4.38
C LEU A 304 -13.48 -6.18 -4.13
N SER A 305 -14.75 -6.52 -4.36
CA SER A 305 -15.87 -5.61 -4.08
C SER A 305 -16.00 -5.26 -2.60
N ASP A 306 -15.72 -6.19 -1.69
CA ASP A 306 -15.76 -5.93 -0.25
C ASP A 306 -14.63 -4.96 0.16
N LEU A 307 -13.41 -5.17 -0.38
CA LEU A 307 -12.25 -4.32 -0.10
C LEU A 307 -12.46 -2.87 -0.60
N GLU A 308 -13.16 -2.68 -1.70
CA GLU A 308 -13.53 -1.35 -2.21
C GLU A 308 -14.59 -0.64 -1.36
N GLY A 309 -15.30 -1.40 -0.53
CA GLY A 309 -16.46 -0.90 0.25
C GLY A 309 -16.12 0.03 1.42
N GLY A 310 -14.89 0.04 1.91
CA GLY A 310 -14.43 0.93 2.99
C GLY A 310 -15.04 0.62 4.37
N LYS A 311 -15.52 -0.60 4.62
CA LYS A 311 -16.16 -0.98 5.89
C LYS A 311 -16.02 -2.47 6.18
N PRO A 312 -16.03 -2.88 7.47
CA PRO A 312 -15.99 -4.28 7.86
C PRO A 312 -17.16 -5.07 7.29
N VAL A 313 -16.89 -6.30 6.87
CA VAL A 313 -17.87 -7.26 6.34
C VAL A 313 -17.76 -8.59 7.11
N GLU A 314 -18.91 -9.16 7.47
CA GLU A 314 -19.01 -10.52 7.98
C GLU A 314 -19.87 -11.33 7.02
N ARG A 315 -19.34 -12.46 6.53
CA ARG A 315 -20.05 -13.32 5.58
C ARG A 315 -19.43 -14.71 5.49
N GLU A 316 -20.14 -15.62 4.88
CA GLU A 316 -19.58 -16.88 4.42
C GLU A 316 -18.74 -16.68 3.14
N PRO A 317 -17.78 -17.58 2.84
CA PRO A 317 -17.20 -17.68 1.50
C PRO A 317 -18.27 -17.94 0.44
N VAL A 318 -17.99 -17.49 -0.79
CA VAL A 318 -18.84 -17.85 -1.92
C VAL A 318 -18.52 -19.28 -2.34
N TYR A 319 -19.49 -20.16 -2.24
CA TYR A 319 -19.30 -21.56 -2.56
C TYR A 319 -19.76 -21.89 -3.99
N GLU A 320 -19.03 -22.77 -4.65
CA GLU A 320 -19.43 -23.45 -5.88
C GLU A 320 -20.26 -24.69 -5.57
N GLN A 321 -19.90 -25.38 -4.48
CA GLN A 321 -20.60 -26.54 -3.98
C GLN A 321 -20.69 -26.51 -2.46
N THR A 322 -21.81 -26.96 -1.93
CA THR A 322 -22.05 -27.13 -0.50
C THR A 322 -22.26 -28.62 -0.17
N ALA A 323 -21.90 -29.02 1.05
CA ALA A 323 -22.30 -30.26 1.66
C ALA A 323 -23.56 -30.06 2.51
N LEU A 324 -24.16 -31.16 2.99
CA LEU A 324 -25.37 -31.10 3.83
C LEU A 324 -25.05 -30.57 5.23
N TYR A 325 -23.90 -30.94 5.76
CA TYR A 325 -23.41 -30.52 7.06
C TYR A 325 -22.06 -29.79 6.94
N ARG A 326 -21.73 -29.01 7.94
CA ARG A 326 -20.44 -28.32 8.05
C ARG A 326 -19.55 -28.98 9.10
N GLY A 327 -18.28 -28.58 9.09
CA GLY A 327 -17.30 -29.01 10.06
C GLY A 327 -16.48 -30.22 9.60
N ALA A 328 -15.84 -30.90 10.56
CA ALA A 328 -14.98 -32.06 10.28
C ALA A 328 -15.75 -33.25 9.75
N ASP A 329 -17.02 -33.40 10.22
CA ASP A 329 -17.97 -34.41 9.75
C ASP A 329 -19.05 -33.77 8.89
N ASP A 330 -18.70 -33.53 7.62
CA ASP A 330 -19.61 -32.97 6.62
C ASP A 330 -20.58 -33.99 6.03
N ILE A 331 -20.45 -35.31 6.36
CA ILE A 331 -21.38 -36.34 6.02
C ILE A 331 -22.60 -36.24 6.93
N GLY A 332 -22.37 -36.03 8.24
CA GLY A 332 -23.40 -35.89 9.25
C GLY A 332 -24.14 -37.23 9.54
N ASN A 333 -25.41 -37.12 9.88
CA ASN A 333 -26.21 -38.24 10.33
C ASN A 333 -27.38 -38.66 9.42
N THR A 334 -27.42 -38.07 8.18
CA THR A 334 -28.35 -38.46 7.12
C THR A 334 -27.56 -38.83 5.89
N TYR A 335 -27.43 -40.10 5.58
CA TYR A 335 -26.62 -40.63 4.49
C TYR A 335 -27.02 -42.00 4.03
N ILE A 336 -26.56 -42.39 2.84
CA ILE A 336 -26.59 -43.78 2.36
C ILE A 336 -25.20 -44.38 2.56
N GLU A 337 -25.10 -45.53 3.21
CA GLU A 337 -23.87 -46.30 3.35
C GLU A 337 -23.93 -47.53 2.44
N ILE A 338 -22.86 -47.74 1.67
CA ILE A 338 -22.74 -48.83 0.69
C ILE A 338 -21.46 -49.62 0.96
N ASP A 339 -21.60 -50.83 1.52
CA ASP A 339 -20.48 -51.75 1.72
C ASP A 339 -20.42 -52.74 0.55
N TYR A 340 -19.50 -52.48 -0.38
CA TYR A 340 -19.33 -53.32 -1.57
C TYR A 340 -18.81 -54.72 -1.26
N THR A 341 -18.08 -54.91 -0.18
CA THR A 341 -17.59 -56.25 0.19
C THR A 341 -18.71 -57.12 0.75
N LYS A 342 -19.58 -56.49 1.57
CA LYS A 342 -20.77 -57.17 2.10
C LYS A 342 -21.91 -57.27 1.11
N GLN A 343 -21.90 -56.43 0.05
CA GLN A 343 -23.02 -56.26 -0.88
C GLN A 343 -24.31 -55.87 -0.16
N HIS A 344 -24.19 -54.99 0.86
CA HIS A 344 -25.28 -54.54 1.67
C HIS A 344 -25.22 -52.99 1.84
N MET A 345 -26.38 -52.33 1.81
CA MET A 345 -26.52 -50.91 2.02
C MET A 345 -27.51 -50.55 3.12
N TRP A 346 -27.27 -49.45 3.76
CA TRP A 346 -28.11 -48.83 4.78
C TRP A 346 -28.43 -47.39 4.40
N TYR A 347 -29.66 -46.95 4.75
CA TYR A 347 -30.03 -45.55 4.70
C TYR A 347 -30.35 -45.06 6.07
N PHE A 348 -29.62 -44.06 6.51
CA PHE A 348 -29.84 -43.35 7.76
C PHE A 348 -30.48 -41.99 7.53
N LYS A 349 -31.39 -41.58 8.38
CA LYS A 349 -31.94 -40.25 8.44
C LYS A 349 -31.95 -39.78 9.90
N ASP A 350 -31.32 -38.59 10.13
CA ASP A 350 -31.20 -38.01 11.47
C ASP A 350 -30.62 -38.98 12.53
N GLY A 351 -29.65 -39.80 12.10
CA GLY A 351 -28.98 -40.81 12.93
C GLY A 351 -29.75 -42.11 13.14
N ALA A 352 -30.98 -42.23 12.65
CA ALA A 352 -31.78 -43.44 12.76
C ALA A 352 -31.76 -44.25 11.45
N LEU A 353 -31.51 -45.56 11.55
CA LEU A 353 -31.65 -46.50 10.44
C LEU A 353 -33.11 -46.53 9.96
N GLN A 354 -33.32 -46.17 8.69
CA GLN A 354 -34.65 -46.17 8.08
C GLN A 354 -34.93 -47.42 7.29
N MET A 355 -33.93 -47.89 6.53
CA MET A 355 -34.07 -49.11 5.71
C MET A 355 -32.70 -49.66 5.34
N GLU A 356 -32.65 -50.94 4.99
CA GLU A 356 -31.46 -51.62 4.55
C GLU A 356 -31.82 -52.67 3.47
N SER A 357 -30.86 -53.04 2.63
CA SER A 357 -31.07 -54.06 1.60
C SER A 357 -29.75 -54.63 1.09
N ASP A 358 -29.79 -55.89 0.72
CA ASP A 358 -28.76 -56.44 -0.15
C ASP A 358 -28.86 -55.88 -1.56
N PHE A 359 -27.71 -55.77 -2.25
CA PHE A 359 -27.61 -55.26 -3.60
C PHE A 359 -26.63 -56.10 -4.43
N VAL A 360 -26.51 -55.77 -5.75
CA VAL A 360 -25.45 -56.30 -6.61
C VAL A 360 -24.73 -55.10 -7.28
N SER A 361 -23.45 -54.94 -6.94
CA SER A 361 -22.58 -53.90 -7.52
C SER A 361 -21.92 -54.33 -8.85
N GLY A 362 -21.03 -53.47 -9.33
CA GLY A 362 -20.29 -53.67 -10.57
C GLY A 362 -19.45 -54.96 -10.62
N ASN A 363 -19.35 -55.57 -11.78
CA ASN A 363 -18.67 -56.83 -12.04
C ASN A 363 -17.14 -56.64 -12.01
N LEU A 364 -16.48 -57.18 -10.98
CA LEU A 364 -15.02 -57.06 -10.85
C LEU A 364 -14.26 -57.82 -11.92
N ALA A 365 -14.73 -59.06 -12.30
CA ALA A 365 -14.08 -59.88 -13.32
C ALA A 365 -14.10 -59.22 -14.71
N ARG A 366 -15.06 -58.32 -14.96
CA ARG A 366 -15.17 -57.50 -16.18
C ARG A 366 -14.63 -56.10 -16.07
N GLN A 367 -13.90 -55.81 -14.99
CA GLN A 367 -13.34 -54.46 -14.70
C GLN A 367 -14.42 -53.35 -14.63
N ASN A 368 -15.65 -53.70 -14.29
CA ASN A 368 -16.78 -52.80 -14.13
C ASN A 368 -17.04 -52.47 -12.64
N GLY A 369 -16.05 -52.60 -11.77
CA GLY A 369 -16.23 -52.35 -10.34
C GLY A 369 -16.86 -50.98 -10.03
N SER A 370 -17.76 -50.93 -9.05
CA SER A 370 -18.36 -49.69 -8.56
C SER A 370 -17.33 -48.90 -7.81
N VAL A 371 -17.44 -47.54 -7.88
CA VAL A 371 -16.44 -46.62 -7.35
C VAL A 371 -16.63 -46.40 -5.84
N ASP A 372 -15.53 -46.45 -5.12
CA ASP A 372 -15.47 -46.08 -3.70
C ASP A 372 -15.28 -44.58 -3.51
N GLY A 373 -15.68 -44.04 -2.37
CA GLY A 373 -15.56 -42.63 -2.06
C GLY A 373 -16.81 -42.06 -1.36
N VAL A 374 -16.81 -40.76 -1.19
CA VAL A 374 -17.95 -40.01 -0.64
C VAL A 374 -18.56 -39.15 -1.74
N TYR A 375 -19.81 -39.41 -2.04
CA TYR A 375 -20.58 -38.82 -3.12
C TYR A 375 -21.88 -38.24 -2.59
N LYS A 376 -22.78 -37.84 -3.49
CA LYS A 376 -24.13 -37.37 -3.17
C LYS A 376 -25.10 -37.84 -4.25
N ILE A 377 -26.37 -38.01 -3.91
CA ILE A 377 -27.43 -38.15 -4.89
C ILE A 377 -27.47 -36.89 -5.76
N VAL A 378 -27.15 -37.05 -7.06
CA VAL A 378 -27.08 -35.90 -8.00
C VAL A 378 -28.46 -35.47 -8.45
N TYR A 379 -29.29 -36.42 -8.80
CA TYR A 379 -30.72 -36.22 -9.12
C TYR A 379 -31.48 -37.52 -8.91
N LYS A 380 -32.80 -37.49 -9.07
CA LYS A 380 -33.69 -38.66 -9.04
C LYS A 380 -34.52 -38.67 -10.33
N GLN A 381 -34.63 -39.83 -10.95
CA GLN A 381 -35.41 -40.02 -12.19
C GLN A 381 -36.29 -41.27 -12.14
N ARG A 382 -37.56 -41.11 -12.44
CA ARG A 382 -38.48 -42.23 -12.68
C ARG A 382 -38.45 -42.63 -14.14
N ASN A 383 -38.67 -43.95 -14.41
CA ASN A 383 -38.78 -44.50 -15.73
C ASN A 383 -37.58 -44.09 -16.65
N ALA A 384 -36.38 -44.31 -16.15
CA ALA A 384 -35.17 -44.06 -16.89
C ALA A 384 -34.80 -45.26 -17.78
N THR A 385 -34.14 -45.00 -18.90
CA THR A 385 -33.50 -46.06 -19.71
C THR A 385 -32.01 -45.91 -19.57
N LEU A 386 -31.36 -46.89 -18.95
CA LEU A 386 -29.91 -46.94 -18.79
C LEU A 386 -29.28 -47.57 -20.04
N VAL A 387 -28.48 -46.80 -20.75
CA VAL A 387 -27.85 -47.21 -22.00
C VAL A 387 -26.33 -47.28 -21.82
N GLY A 388 -25.73 -48.36 -22.26
CA GLY A 388 -24.28 -48.58 -22.30
C GLY A 388 -23.91 -49.50 -23.43
N GLU A 389 -22.58 -49.83 -23.51
CA GLU A 389 -22.09 -50.74 -24.57
C GLU A 389 -22.75 -52.13 -24.42
N GLY A 390 -23.54 -52.49 -25.43
CA GLY A 390 -24.21 -53.79 -25.51
C GLY A 390 -25.45 -53.95 -24.63
N TYR A 391 -25.99 -52.89 -24.00
CA TYR A 391 -27.22 -52.98 -23.23
C TYR A 391 -28.09 -51.71 -23.29
N SER A 392 -29.38 -51.91 -23.11
CA SER A 392 -30.39 -50.89 -22.91
C SER A 392 -31.40 -51.44 -21.89
N SER A 393 -31.40 -50.88 -20.66
CA SER A 393 -32.19 -51.42 -19.56
C SER A 393 -33.16 -50.38 -19.03
N PRO A 394 -34.48 -50.56 -19.15
CA PRO A 394 -35.46 -49.69 -18.51
C PRO A 394 -35.45 -49.97 -17.01
N VAL A 395 -35.52 -48.89 -16.19
CA VAL A 395 -35.61 -48.94 -14.74
C VAL A 395 -36.68 -47.99 -14.27
N SER A 396 -37.38 -48.33 -13.19
CA SER A 396 -38.45 -47.50 -12.65
C SER A 396 -37.94 -46.35 -11.80
N TYR A 397 -36.83 -46.58 -11.12
CA TYR A 397 -36.24 -45.62 -10.15
C TYR A 397 -34.74 -45.54 -10.34
N PHE A 398 -34.21 -44.38 -10.65
CA PHE A 398 -32.79 -44.14 -10.84
C PHE A 398 -32.30 -43.00 -9.98
N MET A 399 -31.24 -43.21 -9.20
CA MET A 399 -30.61 -42.28 -8.26
C MET A 399 -29.09 -42.27 -8.51
N PRO A 400 -28.59 -41.52 -9.51
CA PRO A 400 -27.17 -41.42 -9.77
C PRO A 400 -26.44 -40.65 -8.66
N PHE A 401 -25.23 -41.12 -8.30
CA PHE A 401 -24.38 -40.52 -7.29
C PHE A 401 -22.93 -40.29 -7.76
N ALA A 402 -22.43 -41.05 -8.69
CA ALA A 402 -21.07 -40.94 -9.19
C ALA A 402 -21.02 -41.15 -10.71
N TYR A 403 -20.84 -40.09 -11.49
CA TYR A 403 -20.81 -40.15 -12.96
C TYR A 403 -21.99 -40.93 -13.54
N ASN A 404 -21.72 -42.10 -14.15
CA ASN A 404 -22.74 -42.94 -14.72
C ASN A 404 -23.21 -44.04 -13.75
N ILE A 405 -22.73 -44.03 -12.50
CA ILE A 405 -23.09 -44.98 -11.46
C ILE A 405 -24.23 -44.43 -10.62
N GLY A 406 -25.27 -45.21 -10.47
CA GLY A 406 -26.43 -44.89 -9.63
C GLY A 406 -27.03 -46.12 -9.00
N ILE A 407 -27.91 -45.89 -8.01
CA ILE A 407 -28.75 -46.92 -7.41
C ILE A 407 -30.02 -47.01 -8.22
N HIS A 408 -30.43 -48.22 -8.61
CA HIS A 408 -31.66 -48.43 -9.38
C HIS A 408 -32.26 -49.83 -9.15
N ASP A 409 -33.54 -49.98 -9.43
CA ASP A 409 -34.21 -51.27 -9.41
C ASP A 409 -33.66 -52.20 -10.50
N ALA A 410 -33.62 -53.50 -10.22
CA ALA A 410 -33.21 -54.54 -11.13
C ALA A 410 -34.22 -55.72 -11.13
N SER A 411 -35.31 -55.50 -11.86
CA SER A 411 -36.39 -56.48 -11.95
C SER A 411 -36.00 -57.78 -12.65
N TRP A 412 -34.86 -57.83 -13.29
CA TRP A 412 -34.29 -59.01 -13.96
C TRP A 412 -33.43 -59.87 -13.04
N ARG A 413 -33.35 -59.56 -11.74
CA ARG A 413 -32.59 -60.29 -10.73
C ARG A 413 -33.55 -60.84 -9.66
N ASP A 414 -33.39 -62.11 -9.37
CA ASP A 414 -34.14 -62.79 -8.30
C ASP A 414 -33.36 -62.85 -7.00
N THR A 415 -32.03 -62.62 -7.06
CA THR A 415 -31.13 -62.71 -5.89
C THR A 415 -30.19 -61.52 -5.84
N PHE A 416 -29.92 -61.06 -4.63
CA PHE A 416 -29.03 -59.95 -4.34
C PHE A 416 -28.03 -60.34 -3.25
N GLY A 417 -26.94 -59.59 -3.10
CA GLY A 417 -25.95 -59.80 -2.06
C GLY A 417 -24.88 -60.84 -2.39
N GLY A 418 -24.11 -61.21 -1.38
CA GLY A 418 -23.10 -62.27 -1.43
C GLY A 418 -21.94 -61.97 -2.40
N THR A 419 -21.55 -62.99 -3.18
CA THR A 419 -20.40 -62.87 -4.10
C THR A 419 -20.79 -62.67 -5.55
N ILE A 420 -22.03 -62.35 -5.84
CA ILE A 420 -22.58 -62.19 -7.21
C ILE A 420 -21.79 -61.18 -8.01
N TYR A 421 -21.41 -60.05 -7.38
CA TYR A 421 -20.66 -58.97 -8.03
C TYR A 421 -19.29 -59.36 -8.57
N LYS A 422 -18.68 -60.44 -8.05
CA LYS A 422 -17.35 -60.90 -8.48
C LYS A 422 -17.36 -61.37 -9.93
N THR A 423 -18.42 -62.04 -10.38
CA THR A 423 -18.50 -62.68 -11.70
C THR A 423 -19.76 -62.35 -12.51
N SER A 424 -20.88 -62.03 -11.84
CA SER A 424 -22.19 -61.73 -12.45
C SER A 424 -22.75 -60.36 -11.98
N GLY A 425 -21.87 -59.40 -11.71
CA GLY A 425 -22.21 -58.04 -11.32
C GLY A 425 -22.78 -57.18 -12.44
N SER A 426 -23.10 -55.94 -12.10
CA SER A 426 -23.58 -54.90 -13.04
C SER A 426 -22.45 -54.31 -13.88
N HIS A 427 -22.74 -53.29 -14.69
CA HIS A 427 -21.76 -52.47 -15.40
C HIS A 427 -21.21 -51.30 -14.53
N GLY A 428 -21.44 -51.35 -13.21
CA GLY A 428 -20.98 -50.34 -12.26
C GLY A 428 -22.08 -49.80 -11.35
N CYS A 429 -23.33 -49.80 -11.80
CA CYS A 429 -24.50 -49.35 -10.99
C CYS A 429 -24.82 -50.33 -9.85
N ILE A 430 -25.55 -49.84 -8.88
CA ILE A 430 -25.99 -50.58 -7.69
C ILE A 430 -27.40 -51.08 -7.95
N ASN A 431 -27.49 -52.39 -8.25
CA ASN A 431 -28.77 -53.06 -8.50
C ASN A 431 -29.42 -53.47 -7.17
N VAL A 432 -30.61 -52.96 -6.93
CA VAL A 432 -31.39 -53.28 -5.71
C VAL A 432 -32.75 -53.90 -6.07
N PRO A 433 -33.40 -54.60 -5.10
CA PRO A 433 -34.77 -55.09 -5.30
C PRO A 433 -35.74 -53.94 -5.64
N PRO A 434 -36.71 -54.12 -6.58
CA PRO A 434 -37.62 -53.06 -7.00
C PRO A 434 -38.38 -52.37 -5.87
N ALA A 435 -38.88 -53.11 -4.89
CA ALA A 435 -39.59 -52.57 -3.72
C ALA A 435 -38.67 -51.68 -2.87
N PHE A 436 -37.40 -52.05 -2.70
CA PHE A 436 -36.43 -51.24 -1.97
C PHE A 436 -36.07 -49.98 -2.78
N ALA A 437 -35.87 -50.08 -4.10
CA ALA A 437 -35.58 -48.91 -4.95
C ALA A 437 -36.70 -47.86 -4.83
N GLU A 438 -37.97 -48.29 -4.82
CA GLU A 438 -39.10 -47.39 -4.65
C GLU A 438 -39.09 -46.67 -3.26
N GLN A 439 -38.86 -47.42 -2.21
CA GLN A 439 -38.80 -46.86 -0.83
C GLN A 439 -37.64 -45.87 -0.70
N LEU A 440 -36.44 -46.27 -1.15
CA LEU A 440 -35.26 -45.39 -1.09
C LEU A 440 -35.45 -44.13 -1.95
N PHE A 441 -35.98 -44.27 -3.16
CA PHE A 441 -36.28 -43.13 -4.07
C PHE A 441 -37.20 -42.12 -3.42
N ASN A 442 -38.21 -42.56 -2.65
CA ASN A 442 -39.16 -41.67 -2.01
C ASN A 442 -38.57 -41.04 -0.73
N ALA A 443 -37.59 -41.68 -0.09
CA ALA A 443 -37.01 -41.25 1.18
C ALA A 443 -35.80 -40.32 1.06
N VAL A 444 -34.99 -40.45 0.00
CA VAL A 444 -33.77 -39.64 -0.17
C VAL A 444 -34.05 -38.40 -1.00
N ASP A 445 -33.23 -37.39 -0.80
CA ASP A 445 -33.24 -36.11 -1.54
C ASP A 445 -31.97 -35.94 -2.38
N LYS A 446 -32.04 -35.06 -3.38
CA LYS A 446 -30.82 -34.57 -4.06
C LYS A 446 -29.89 -33.96 -3.02
N GLY A 447 -28.60 -34.30 -3.07
CA GLY A 447 -27.60 -33.85 -2.12
C GLY A 447 -27.38 -34.80 -0.94
N THR A 448 -28.24 -35.84 -0.74
CA THR A 448 -28.01 -36.85 0.30
C THR A 448 -26.64 -37.51 0.09
N PRO A 449 -25.75 -37.50 1.12
CA PRO A 449 -24.44 -38.13 1.05
C PRO A 449 -24.54 -39.64 0.75
N VAL A 450 -23.58 -40.16 -0.04
CA VAL A 450 -23.41 -41.58 -0.34
C VAL A 450 -21.98 -41.96 0.02
N VAL A 451 -21.82 -42.76 1.06
CA VAL A 451 -20.53 -43.29 1.51
C VAL A 451 -20.37 -44.71 0.99
N ALA A 452 -19.45 -44.91 0.07
CA ALA A 452 -19.29 -46.20 -0.62
C ALA A 452 -17.85 -46.70 -0.47
N TYR A 453 -17.69 -47.96 -0.04
CA TYR A 453 -16.37 -48.49 0.27
C TYR A 453 -16.26 -49.99 0.07
N TYR A 454 -15.01 -50.45 -0.09
CA TYR A 454 -14.61 -51.86 -0.02
C TYR A 454 -13.87 -52.09 1.30
N ARG A 455 -14.03 -53.27 1.89
CA ARG A 455 -13.26 -53.75 3.07
C ARG A 455 -11.99 -54.48 2.70
N GLU A 456 -11.92 -54.91 1.45
CA GLU A 456 -10.78 -55.62 0.85
C GLU A 456 -10.12 -54.73 -0.19
N ALA A 457 -8.83 -54.91 -0.47
CA ALA A 457 -8.14 -54.20 -1.53
C ALA A 457 -8.74 -54.61 -2.91
N VAL A 458 -9.19 -53.60 -3.64
CA VAL A 458 -9.76 -53.76 -4.99
C VAL A 458 -9.04 -52.82 -5.94
N THR A 459 -8.69 -53.32 -7.13
CA THR A 459 -8.09 -52.50 -8.18
C THR A 459 -9.17 -52.09 -9.17
N LEU A 460 -9.44 -50.81 -9.28
CA LEU A 460 -10.37 -50.25 -10.26
C LEU A 460 -9.58 -49.55 -11.37
N THR A 461 -9.80 -49.92 -12.62
CA THR A 461 -9.09 -49.37 -13.79
C THR A 461 -10.02 -48.67 -14.78
N ASN A 462 -11.34 -48.69 -14.53
CA ASN A 462 -12.33 -48.12 -15.44
C ASN A 462 -12.37 -46.59 -15.44
N ASN A 463 -12.92 -46.01 -16.49
CA ASN A 463 -13.01 -44.57 -16.63
C ASN A 463 -13.90 -43.90 -15.56
N ALA A 464 -14.93 -44.56 -15.07
CA ALA A 464 -15.79 -44.04 -14.01
C ALA A 464 -14.99 -43.88 -12.71
N ALA A 465 -14.14 -44.84 -12.35
CA ALA A 465 -13.27 -44.78 -11.19
C ALA A 465 -12.24 -43.63 -11.32
N LYS A 466 -11.63 -43.47 -12.51
CA LYS A 466 -10.70 -42.36 -12.80
C LYS A 466 -11.36 -40.99 -12.65
N MET A 467 -12.54 -40.82 -13.24
CA MET A 467 -13.26 -39.54 -13.24
C MET A 467 -13.82 -39.20 -11.84
N SER A 468 -14.24 -40.19 -11.09
CA SER A 468 -14.77 -40.00 -9.74
C SER A 468 -13.70 -39.86 -8.65
N ASN A 469 -12.43 -39.94 -9.03
CA ASN A 469 -11.31 -39.83 -8.06
C ASN A 469 -11.43 -40.90 -6.94
N ALA A 470 -11.83 -42.12 -7.29
CA ALA A 470 -11.96 -43.22 -6.33
C ALA A 470 -10.61 -43.61 -5.73
N TYR A 471 -10.60 -43.97 -4.44
CA TYR A 471 -9.35 -44.35 -3.76
C TYR A 471 -8.78 -45.67 -4.30
N SER A 472 -9.64 -46.60 -4.72
CA SER A 472 -9.25 -47.87 -5.30
C SER A 472 -8.85 -47.75 -6.78
N TYR A 473 -8.91 -46.56 -7.41
CA TYR A 473 -8.48 -46.37 -8.78
C TYR A 473 -6.97 -46.53 -8.90
N VAL A 474 -6.54 -47.37 -9.83
CA VAL A 474 -5.13 -47.55 -10.19
C VAL A 474 -5.03 -47.32 -11.69
N ALA A 475 -4.05 -46.51 -12.11
CA ALA A 475 -3.83 -46.30 -13.53
C ALA A 475 -3.54 -47.62 -14.25
N PRO A 476 -4.06 -47.87 -15.48
CA PRO A 476 -3.88 -49.12 -16.18
C PRO A 476 -2.42 -49.54 -16.30
N ASP A 477 -1.50 -48.60 -16.51
CA ASP A 477 -0.06 -48.86 -16.65
C ASP A 477 0.63 -49.27 -15.32
N ALA A 478 0.01 -48.97 -14.17
CA ALA A 478 0.50 -49.36 -12.86
C ALA A 478 -0.14 -50.66 -12.33
N ALA A 479 -1.18 -51.14 -12.98
CA ALA A 479 -1.91 -52.37 -12.62
C ALA A 479 -1.31 -53.64 -13.21
N GLN A 480 -0.27 -53.52 -14.07
CA GLN A 480 0.50 -54.64 -14.64
C GLN A 480 1.73 -54.93 -13.78
#